data_2ccbf1bb668799fe3fd3453862d0d22c
#
_entry.id   2ccbf1bb668799fe3fd3453862d0d22c
#
_cell.length_a   1.000
_cell.length_b   1.000
_cell.length_c   1.000
_cell.angle_alpha   90.00
_cell.angle_beta   90.00
_cell.angle_gamma   90.00
#
_symmetry.space_group_name_H-M   'P 1'
#
loop_
_entity.id
_entity.type
_entity.pdbx_description
1 polymer ?
#
loop_
_entity_poly.entity_id
_entity_poly.type
_entity_poly.pdbx_seq_one_letter_code
_entity_poly.pdbx_strand_id
1 'polypeptide(L)'
;MKKYLILLCFIFFGMNLNAQDKNETKKTAVGNINSGIGVVDMKKILAQSKAYQSLVDQFEDVRRKHRNTFTKQEDIIRDEESELLKQKNILSKEAYAEKVKVLGKKINELKGKQASEAQKFETAFERSTGKIQGALVDVLSIIANKKKLNLVLAKSQVILVGKDIDLTEKAVIELNKVLPKVTLGEN
;
A
#
# COMPACT_ATOMS: atom_id res chain seq x y z
N MET A 1 -47.99 -54.48 38.99
CA MET A 1 -48.54 -54.68 40.34
C MET A 1 -48.39 -53.33 41.09
N LYS A 2 -49.55 -52.86 41.58
CA LYS A 2 -49.74 -51.85 42.67
C LYS A 2 -49.17 -50.47 42.47
N LYS A 3 -49.94 -49.46 42.04
CA LYS A 3 -50.98 -48.70 42.84
C LYS A 3 -50.40 -48.09 44.13
N TYR A 4 -50.42 -46.73 44.14
CA TYR A 4 -50.98 -45.83 45.17
C TYR A 4 -50.51 -44.41 44.81
N LEU A 5 -51.24 -43.54 44.28
CA LEU A 5 -52.34 -42.67 44.70
C LEU A 5 -52.21 -42.20 46.14
N ILE A 6 -51.76 -40.96 46.35
CA ILE A 6 -52.19 -40.11 47.46
C ILE A 6 -52.27 -38.67 46.97
N LEU A 7 -53.46 -38.24 46.96
CA LEU A 7 -54.05 -36.89 46.93
C LEU A 7 -53.78 -36.23 48.29
N LEU A 8 -53.34 -35.00 48.38
CA LEU A 8 -53.91 -34.03 49.30
C LEU A 8 -53.38 -32.63 49.18
N CYS A 9 -54.31 -31.75 49.05
CA CYS A 9 -54.59 -30.43 49.69
C CYS A 9 -53.88 -29.19 49.17
N PHE A 10 -54.73 -28.49 48.50
CA PHE A 10 -54.88 -27.01 48.46
C PHE A 10 -54.50 -26.33 49.77
N ILE A 11 -53.60 -25.35 49.66
CA ILE A 11 -53.69 -24.09 50.44
C ILE A 11 -53.41 -22.94 49.53
N PHE A 12 -54.47 -22.23 49.23
CA PHE A 12 -54.43 -20.86 48.65
C PHE A 12 -53.69 -19.98 49.62
N PHE A 13 -52.54 -19.45 49.19
CA PHE A 13 -52.01 -18.23 49.81
C PHE A 13 -51.72 -17.26 48.71
N GLY A 14 -52.65 -16.35 48.55
CA GLY A 14 -52.47 -15.24 47.62
C GLY A 14 -51.33 -14.33 48.12
N MET A 15 -50.26 -14.29 47.38
CA MET A 15 -49.28 -13.22 47.46
C MET A 15 -49.25 -12.49 46.11
N ASN A 16 -49.80 -11.30 46.13
CA ASN A 16 -49.59 -10.33 45.08
C ASN A 16 -48.11 -10.00 45.00
N LEU A 17 -47.42 -10.64 44.08
CA LEU A 17 -46.12 -10.21 43.66
C LEU A 17 -46.30 -9.20 42.53
N ASN A 18 -46.43 -7.92 42.90
CA ASN A 18 -46.11 -6.83 42.01
C ASN A 18 -44.59 -6.91 41.73
N ALA A 19 -44.20 -7.73 40.77
CA ALA A 19 -42.90 -7.65 40.15
C ALA A 19 -42.91 -6.41 39.27
N GLN A 20 -42.59 -5.29 39.87
CA GLN A 20 -42.27 -4.06 39.20
C GLN A 20 -40.90 -4.30 38.56
N ASP A 21 -40.96 -4.72 37.31
CA ASP A 21 -39.78 -4.86 36.45
C ASP A 21 -39.23 -3.47 36.14
N LYS A 22 -38.49 -2.92 37.11
CA LYS A 22 -37.60 -1.80 36.87
C LYS A 22 -36.39 -2.35 36.14
N ASN A 23 -36.56 -2.69 34.89
CA ASN A 23 -35.47 -2.70 33.94
C ASN A 23 -35.01 -1.23 33.75
N GLU A 24 -34.40 -0.67 34.76
CA GLU A 24 -33.45 0.40 34.56
C GLU A 24 -32.31 -0.19 33.76
N THR A 25 -32.51 -0.20 32.45
CA THR A 25 -31.37 -0.19 31.52
C THR A 25 -30.53 0.99 31.97
N LYS A 26 -29.53 0.74 32.82
CA LYS A 26 -28.41 1.65 32.99
C LYS A 26 -27.92 1.93 31.55
N LYS A 27 -28.47 2.97 30.93
CA LYS A 27 -27.78 3.70 29.90
C LYS A 27 -26.49 4.12 30.59
N THR A 28 -25.48 3.27 30.48
CA THR A 28 -24.12 3.71 30.62
C THR A 28 -24.08 4.88 29.68
N ALA A 29 -24.13 6.08 30.23
CA ALA A 29 -23.81 7.27 29.49
C ALA A 29 -22.40 7.01 29.00
N VAL A 30 -22.27 6.45 27.79
CA VAL A 30 -21.08 6.61 26.99
C VAL A 30 -20.98 8.12 26.94
N GLY A 31 -20.15 8.66 27.83
CA GLY A 31 -19.87 10.06 27.87
C GLY A 31 -19.71 10.50 26.44
N ASN A 32 -20.28 11.61 26.09
CA ASN A 32 -20.12 12.23 24.79
C ASN A 32 -18.62 12.36 24.56
N ILE A 33 -17.99 11.25 24.16
CA ILE A 33 -16.67 11.26 23.58
C ILE A 33 -16.94 11.94 22.25
N ASN A 34 -16.87 13.27 22.28
CA ASN A 34 -16.71 14.07 21.07
C ASN A 34 -15.34 13.73 20.49
N SER A 35 -15.09 12.44 20.33
CA SER A 35 -13.92 11.91 19.65
C SER A 35 -14.17 12.15 18.19
N GLY A 36 -13.84 13.36 17.75
CA GLY A 36 -13.87 13.64 16.34
C GLY A 36 -13.05 12.55 15.63
N ILE A 37 -13.71 11.74 14.83
CA ILE A 37 -13.07 10.70 14.01
C ILE A 37 -13.13 11.19 12.57
N GLY A 38 -12.02 11.07 11.87
CA GLY A 38 -11.92 11.27 10.43
C GLY A 38 -11.59 9.95 9.73
N VAL A 39 -11.98 9.82 8.48
CA VAL A 39 -11.64 8.68 7.64
C VAL A 39 -11.05 9.17 6.32
N VAL A 40 -10.05 8.46 5.79
CA VAL A 40 -9.38 8.80 4.55
C VAL A 40 -9.18 7.56 3.66
N ASP A 41 -9.41 7.70 2.38
CA ASP A 41 -9.08 6.70 1.38
C ASP A 41 -7.66 6.96 0.85
N MET A 42 -6.67 6.28 1.44
CA MET A 42 -5.26 6.43 1.07
C MET A 42 -5.00 6.14 -0.41
N LYS A 43 -5.67 5.11 -0.97
CA LYS A 43 -5.52 4.76 -2.39
C LYS A 43 -6.04 5.87 -3.29
N LYS A 44 -7.23 6.41 -2.99
CA LYS A 44 -7.83 7.51 -3.75
C LYS A 44 -6.97 8.77 -3.65
N ILE A 45 -6.45 9.10 -2.45
CA ILE A 45 -5.58 10.26 -2.26
C ILE A 45 -4.33 10.14 -3.12
N LEU A 46 -3.63 9.02 -3.07
CA LEU A 46 -2.43 8.80 -3.89
C LEU A 46 -2.76 8.88 -5.38
N ALA A 47 -3.81 8.19 -5.84
CA ALA A 47 -4.21 8.20 -7.24
C ALA A 47 -4.56 9.60 -7.77
N GLN A 48 -5.09 10.50 -6.93
CA GLN A 48 -5.45 11.87 -7.27
C GLN A 48 -4.38 12.90 -6.91
N SER A 49 -3.29 12.48 -6.29
CA SER A 49 -2.15 13.35 -5.99
C SER A 49 -1.36 13.66 -7.25
N LYS A 50 -1.21 14.94 -7.56
CA LYS A 50 -0.38 15.41 -8.68
C LYS A 50 1.06 14.97 -8.55
N ALA A 51 1.61 14.99 -7.33
CA ALA A 51 2.96 14.53 -7.04
C ALA A 51 3.12 13.04 -7.35
N TYR A 52 2.15 12.20 -6.96
CA TYR A 52 2.20 10.77 -7.23
C TYR A 52 2.04 10.46 -8.72
N GLN A 53 1.10 11.11 -9.41
CA GLN A 53 0.92 10.96 -10.85
C GLN A 53 2.21 11.33 -11.61
N SER A 54 2.81 12.48 -11.27
CA SER A 54 4.09 12.90 -11.85
C SER A 54 5.22 11.92 -11.54
N LEU A 55 5.24 11.33 -10.34
CA LEU A 55 6.23 10.32 -9.97
C LEU A 55 6.08 9.04 -10.79
N VAL A 56 4.86 8.57 -10.99
CA VAL A 56 4.56 7.40 -11.84
C VAL A 56 4.99 7.64 -13.29
N ASP A 57 4.68 8.82 -13.85
CA ASP A 57 5.10 9.17 -15.22
C ASP A 57 6.63 9.16 -15.35
N GLN A 58 7.36 9.74 -14.39
CA GLN A 58 8.82 9.72 -14.37
C GLN A 58 9.38 8.30 -14.27
N PHE A 59 8.77 7.46 -13.43
CA PHE A 59 9.18 6.07 -13.27
C PHE A 59 9.00 5.28 -14.57
N GLU A 60 7.85 5.40 -15.23
CA GLU A 60 7.59 4.73 -16.51
C GLU A 60 8.52 5.22 -17.62
N ASP A 61 8.84 6.50 -17.67
CA ASP A 61 9.80 7.06 -18.63
C ASP A 61 11.21 6.50 -18.43
N VAL A 62 11.66 6.45 -17.19
CA VAL A 62 12.96 5.88 -16.85
C VAL A 62 12.99 4.39 -17.18
N ARG A 63 11.97 3.64 -16.80
CA ARG A 63 11.82 2.22 -17.10
C ARG A 63 11.85 1.95 -18.61
N ARG A 64 11.16 2.76 -19.41
CA ARG A 64 11.18 2.66 -20.87
C ARG A 64 12.57 2.91 -21.46
N LYS A 65 13.26 3.96 -20.99
CA LYS A 65 14.64 4.26 -21.42
C LYS A 65 15.59 3.12 -21.09
N HIS A 66 15.48 2.56 -19.88
CA HIS A 66 16.30 1.41 -19.47
C HIS A 66 16.05 0.20 -20.34
N ARG A 67 14.79 -0.18 -20.54
CA ARG A 67 14.45 -1.31 -21.41
C ARG A 67 15.09 -1.15 -22.79
N ASN A 68 14.93 0.02 -23.41
CA ASN A 68 15.50 0.28 -24.73
C ASN A 68 17.03 0.18 -24.73
N THR A 69 17.70 0.67 -23.68
CA THR A 69 19.15 0.61 -23.55
C THR A 69 19.63 -0.84 -23.39
N PHE A 70 18.99 -1.62 -22.53
CA PHE A 70 19.36 -3.00 -22.29
C PHE A 70 19.06 -3.89 -23.49
N THR A 71 17.92 -3.72 -24.16
CA THR A 71 17.61 -4.44 -25.41
C THR A 71 18.69 -4.23 -26.47
N LYS A 72 19.14 -2.99 -26.67
CA LYS A 72 20.22 -2.73 -27.61
C LYS A 72 21.55 -3.44 -27.23
N GLN A 73 21.87 -3.48 -25.93
CA GLN A 73 23.05 -4.18 -25.45
C GLN A 73 22.95 -5.70 -25.59
N GLU A 74 21.76 -6.25 -25.37
CA GLU A 74 21.47 -7.67 -25.60
C GLU A 74 21.55 -8.04 -27.07
N ASP A 75 21.07 -7.18 -27.97
CA ASP A 75 21.21 -7.39 -29.44
C ASP A 75 22.68 -7.40 -29.87
N ILE A 76 23.49 -6.46 -29.36
CA ILE A 76 24.95 -6.45 -29.64
C ILE A 76 25.62 -7.75 -29.15
N ILE A 77 25.28 -8.24 -27.97
CA ILE A 77 25.81 -9.49 -27.43
C ILE A 77 25.39 -10.67 -28.31
N ARG A 78 24.13 -10.70 -28.75
CA ARG A 78 23.62 -11.75 -29.64
C ARG A 78 24.34 -11.77 -30.99
N ASP A 79 24.64 -10.60 -31.55
CA ASP A 79 25.40 -10.48 -32.80
C ASP A 79 26.84 -10.94 -32.59
N GLU A 80 27.53 -10.56 -31.50
CA GLU A 80 28.86 -11.04 -31.11
C GLU A 80 28.88 -12.56 -30.94
N GLU A 81 27.85 -13.14 -30.31
CA GLU A 81 27.71 -14.59 -30.12
C GLU A 81 27.56 -15.31 -31.47
N SER A 82 26.70 -14.80 -32.35
CA SER A 82 26.50 -15.33 -33.69
C SER A 82 27.79 -15.30 -34.51
N GLU A 83 28.53 -14.19 -34.45
CA GLU A 83 29.79 -14.04 -35.17
C GLU A 83 30.88 -14.97 -34.61
N LEU A 84 30.93 -15.12 -33.30
CA LEU A 84 31.85 -16.06 -32.64
C LEU A 84 31.59 -17.51 -33.05
N LEU A 85 30.32 -17.90 -33.19
CA LEU A 85 29.94 -19.23 -33.66
C LEU A 85 30.43 -19.50 -35.10
N LYS A 86 30.38 -18.52 -36.01
CA LYS A 86 30.90 -18.64 -37.37
C LYS A 86 32.42 -18.84 -37.36
N GLN A 87 33.13 -18.25 -36.40
CA GLN A 87 34.59 -18.34 -36.29
C GLN A 87 35.08 -19.63 -35.62
N LYS A 88 34.21 -20.50 -35.13
CA LYS A 88 34.54 -21.71 -34.38
C LYS A 88 35.49 -22.65 -35.10
N ASN A 89 35.33 -22.77 -36.43
CA ASN A 89 36.16 -23.68 -37.26
C ASN A 89 37.36 -22.95 -37.91
N ILE A 90 37.49 -21.64 -37.70
CA ILE A 90 38.55 -20.80 -38.30
C ILE A 90 39.61 -20.50 -37.24
N LEU A 91 39.22 -20.31 -36.01
CA LEU A 91 40.13 -19.98 -34.91
C LEU A 91 40.80 -21.23 -34.30
N SER A 92 41.99 -21.04 -33.70
CA SER A 92 42.55 -22.06 -32.83
C SER A 92 41.64 -22.31 -31.61
N LYS A 93 41.74 -23.52 -31.02
CA LYS A 93 40.94 -23.87 -29.83
C LYS A 93 41.13 -22.89 -28.67
N GLU A 94 42.36 -22.45 -28.47
CA GLU A 94 42.75 -21.51 -27.42
C GLU A 94 42.15 -20.11 -27.67
N ALA A 95 42.29 -19.63 -28.92
CA ALA A 95 41.73 -18.33 -29.30
C ALA A 95 40.18 -18.30 -29.21
N TYR A 96 39.52 -19.39 -29.62
CA TYR A 96 38.07 -19.51 -29.50
C TYR A 96 37.63 -19.53 -28.01
N ALA A 97 38.32 -20.32 -27.17
CA ALA A 97 38.04 -20.42 -25.75
C ALA A 97 38.18 -19.06 -25.04
N GLU A 98 39.21 -18.28 -25.37
CA GLU A 98 39.40 -16.95 -24.78
C GLU A 98 38.27 -15.97 -25.20
N LYS A 99 37.86 -16.00 -26.47
CA LYS A 99 36.72 -15.18 -26.94
C LYS A 99 35.40 -15.57 -26.25
N VAL A 100 35.14 -16.88 -26.08
CA VAL A 100 33.96 -17.37 -25.31
C VAL A 100 33.99 -16.85 -23.88
N LYS A 101 35.14 -16.88 -23.21
CA LYS A 101 35.33 -16.38 -21.87
C LYS A 101 35.06 -14.86 -21.76
N VAL A 102 35.58 -14.08 -22.73
CA VAL A 102 35.33 -12.62 -22.79
C VAL A 102 33.84 -12.32 -22.99
N LEU A 103 33.17 -13.02 -23.90
CA LEU A 103 31.75 -12.88 -24.14
C LEU A 103 30.91 -13.24 -22.88
N GLY A 104 31.27 -14.32 -22.20
CA GLY A 104 30.66 -14.72 -20.93
C GLY A 104 30.80 -13.65 -19.84
N LYS A 105 31.96 -12.97 -19.77
CA LYS A 105 32.12 -11.82 -18.85
C LYS A 105 31.18 -10.66 -19.21
N LYS A 106 31.10 -10.27 -20.49
CA LYS A 106 30.20 -9.21 -20.96
C LYS A 106 28.73 -9.51 -20.60
N ILE A 107 28.30 -10.76 -20.81
CA ILE A 107 26.94 -11.19 -20.46
C ILE A 107 26.69 -11.03 -18.95
N ASN A 108 27.60 -11.46 -18.11
CA ASN A 108 27.47 -11.38 -16.66
C ASN A 108 27.49 -9.92 -16.16
N GLU A 109 28.37 -9.10 -16.75
CA GLU A 109 28.40 -7.66 -16.45
C GLU A 109 27.08 -6.95 -16.82
N LEU A 110 26.55 -7.27 -18.02
CA LEU A 110 25.24 -6.71 -18.43
C LEU A 110 24.12 -7.12 -17.50
N LYS A 111 24.02 -8.40 -17.12
CA LYS A 111 23.04 -8.90 -16.15
C LYS A 111 23.19 -8.23 -14.78
N GLY A 112 24.41 -8.11 -14.30
CA GLY A 112 24.70 -7.44 -13.03
C GLY A 112 24.30 -5.96 -13.05
N LYS A 113 24.62 -5.26 -14.15
CA LYS A 113 24.22 -3.87 -14.35
C LYS A 113 22.70 -3.71 -14.41
N GLN A 114 22.02 -4.58 -15.16
CA GLN A 114 20.55 -4.57 -15.25
C GLN A 114 19.88 -4.74 -13.88
N ALA A 115 20.33 -5.72 -13.09
CA ALA A 115 19.82 -5.96 -11.74
C ALA A 115 20.09 -4.77 -10.79
N SER A 116 21.32 -4.23 -10.81
CA SER A 116 21.68 -3.07 -9.98
C SER A 116 20.86 -1.82 -10.31
N GLU A 117 20.66 -1.55 -11.59
CA GLU A 117 19.88 -0.41 -12.05
C GLU A 117 18.41 -0.57 -11.68
N ALA A 118 17.83 -1.77 -11.86
CA ALA A 118 16.45 -2.05 -11.44
C ALA A 118 16.25 -1.80 -9.94
N GLN A 119 17.18 -2.26 -9.10
CA GLN A 119 17.13 -2.04 -7.66
C GLN A 119 17.24 -0.55 -7.28
N LYS A 120 18.12 0.20 -7.95
CA LYS A 120 18.24 1.65 -7.73
C LYS A 120 16.94 2.38 -8.02
N PHE A 121 16.23 2.00 -9.08
CA PHE A 121 14.94 2.60 -9.42
C PHE A 121 13.86 2.30 -8.41
N GLU A 122 13.74 1.04 -8.00
CA GLU A 122 12.77 0.64 -6.99
C GLU A 122 12.99 1.45 -5.70
N THR A 123 14.24 1.51 -5.23
CA THR A 123 14.60 2.28 -4.04
C THR A 123 14.29 3.77 -4.20
N ALA A 124 14.57 4.34 -5.39
CA ALA A 124 14.26 5.74 -5.66
C ALA A 124 12.75 6.01 -5.66
N PHE A 125 11.95 5.10 -6.25
CA PHE A 125 10.50 5.19 -6.27
C PHE A 125 9.90 5.07 -4.87
N GLU A 126 10.33 4.08 -4.08
CA GLU A 126 9.91 3.90 -2.69
C GLU A 126 10.22 5.14 -1.84
N ARG A 127 11.43 5.69 -1.95
CA ARG A 127 11.83 6.91 -1.23
C ARG A 127 10.97 8.10 -1.62
N SER A 128 10.74 8.30 -2.91
CA SER A 128 9.91 9.41 -3.41
C SER A 128 8.44 9.24 -3.01
N THR A 129 7.92 8.03 -2.98
CA THR A 129 6.57 7.71 -2.45
C THR A 129 6.50 7.99 -0.95
N GLY A 130 7.55 7.65 -0.20
CA GLY A 130 7.65 7.98 1.23
C GLY A 130 7.56 9.47 1.52
N LYS A 131 8.17 10.34 0.68
CA LYS A 131 8.02 11.79 0.80
C LYS A 131 6.56 12.24 0.63
N ILE A 132 5.84 11.67 -0.34
CA ILE A 132 4.42 11.99 -0.55
C ILE A 132 3.59 11.54 0.66
N GLN A 133 3.86 10.36 1.20
CA GLN A 133 3.17 9.85 2.39
C GLN A 133 3.46 10.72 3.62
N GLY A 134 4.71 11.16 3.81
CA GLY A 134 5.07 12.09 4.88
C GLY A 134 4.30 13.40 4.79
N ALA A 135 4.31 14.05 3.62
CA ALA A 135 3.54 15.26 3.40
C ALA A 135 2.02 15.08 3.60
N LEU A 136 1.49 13.91 3.25
CA LEU A 136 0.09 13.58 3.51
C LEU A 136 -0.20 13.48 5.02
N VAL A 137 0.69 12.87 5.79
CA VAL A 137 0.55 12.81 7.26
C VAL A 137 0.53 14.22 7.86
N ASP A 138 1.41 15.11 7.41
CA ASP A 138 1.44 16.50 7.85
C ASP A 138 0.13 17.23 7.51
N VAL A 139 -0.36 17.07 6.29
CA VAL A 139 -1.66 17.62 5.85
C VAL A 139 -2.81 17.09 6.70
N LEU A 140 -2.84 15.78 6.95
CA LEU A 140 -3.88 15.16 7.79
C LEU A 140 -3.81 15.66 9.24
N SER A 141 -2.61 15.86 9.77
CA SER A 141 -2.43 16.43 11.12
C SER A 141 -2.99 17.84 11.21
N ILE A 142 -2.75 18.69 10.21
CA ILE A 142 -3.32 20.04 10.14
C ILE A 142 -4.86 19.98 10.06
N ILE A 143 -5.42 19.08 9.23
CA ILE A 143 -6.86 18.91 9.09
C ILE A 143 -7.47 18.42 10.40
N ALA A 144 -6.84 17.43 11.06
CA ALA A 144 -7.28 16.86 12.32
C ALA A 144 -7.34 17.94 13.42
N ASN A 145 -6.27 18.72 13.55
CA ASN A 145 -6.20 19.82 14.53
C ASN A 145 -7.30 20.86 14.29
N LYS A 146 -7.49 21.30 13.04
CA LYS A 146 -8.54 22.28 12.69
C LYS A 146 -9.94 21.77 12.96
N LYS A 147 -10.19 20.48 12.78
CA LYS A 147 -11.49 19.83 13.00
C LYS A 147 -11.64 19.25 14.41
N LYS A 148 -10.63 19.38 15.28
CA LYS A 148 -10.58 18.81 16.63
C LYS A 148 -10.82 17.28 16.60
N LEU A 149 -10.19 16.59 15.65
CA LEU A 149 -10.26 15.14 15.53
C LEU A 149 -9.20 14.50 16.43
N ASN A 150 -9.57 13.43 17.09
CA ASN A 150 -8.66 12.65 17.94
C ASN A 150 -8.10 11.43 17.19
N LEU A 151 -8.74 11.05 16.09
CA LEU A 151 -8.37 9.85 15.34
C LEU A 151 -8.67 10.03 13.84
N VAL A 152 -7.76 9.58 12.99
CA VAL A 152 -7.96 9.45 11.55
C VAL A 152 -7.67 7.99 11.16
N LEU A 153 -8.66 7.34 10.55
CA LEU A 153 -8.61 5.94 10.13
C LEU A 153 -8.50 5.82 8.61
N ALA A 154 -7.83 4.78 8.16
CA ALA A 154 -7.87 4.41 6.75
C ALA A 154 -9.22 3.79 6.40
N LYS A 155 -9.83 4.19 5.29
CA LYS A 155 -11.14 3.68 4.82
C LYS A 155 -11.15 2.17 4.60
N SER A 156 -10.00 1.58 4.29
CA SER A 156 -9.82 0.13 4.16
C SER A 156 -10.02 -0.65 5.47
N GLN A 157 -10.01 0.03 6.61
CA GLN A 157 -10.21 -0.56 7.94
C GLN A 157 -11.63 -0.32 8.48
N VAL A 158 -12.51 0.28 7.68
CA VAL A 158 -13.86 0.69 8.11
C VAL A 158 -14.88 0.08 7.15
N ILE A 159 -15.95 -0.51 7.71
CA ILE A 159 -17.01 -1.14 6.91
C ILE A 159 -17.96 -0.10 6.32
N LEU A 160 -18.31 0.92 7.10
CA LEU A 160 -19.22 1.99 6.70
C LEU A 160 -18.67 3.34 7.14
N VAL A 161 -18.77 4.33 6.26
CA VAL A 161 -18.28 5.70 6.49
C VAL A 161 -19.36 6.69 6.10
N GLY A 162 -19.73 7.56 7.04
CA GLY A 162 -20.56 8.72 6.77
C GLY A 162 -19.79 9.77 5.95
N LYS A 163 -20.48 10.49 5.06
CA LYS A 163 -19.85 11.53 4.23
C LYS A 163 -19.20 12.65 5.07
N ASP A 164 -19.78 12.94 6.22
CA ASP A 164 -19.36 14.06 7.08
C ASP A 164 -17.97 13.84 7.72
N ILE A 165 -17.54 12.58 7.86
CA ILE A 165 -16.26 12.20 8.44
C ILE A 165 -15.23 11.78 7.39
N ASP A 166 -15.60 11.68 6.11
CA ASP A 166 -14.67 11.39 5.00
C ASP A 166 -13.87 12.65 4.65
N LEU A 167 -12.57 12.59 4.89
CA LEU A 167 -11.64 13.69 4.67
C LEU A 167 -10.85 13.57 3.36
N THR A 168 -11.13 12.54 2.57
CA THR A 168 -10.33 12.16 1.39
C THR A 168 -10.16 13.31 0.41
N GLU A 169 -11.23 13.95 -0.03
CA GLU A 169 -11.17 15.04 -1.01
C GLU A 169 -10.42 16.26 -0.46
N LYS A 170 -10.68 16.60 0.80
CA LYS A 170 -9.97 17.70 1.46
C LYS A 170 -8.47 17.41 1.56
N ALA A 171 -8.09 16.19 1.90
CA ALA A 171 -6.70 15.78 1.96
C ALA A 171 -6.02 15.86 0.59
N VAL A 172 -6.68 15.44 -0.51
CA VAL A 172 -6.17 15.59 -1.89
C VAL A 172 -5.92 17.05 -2.24
N ILE A 173 -6.88 17.92 -1.97
CA ILE A 173 -6.76 19.35 -2.29
C ILE A 173 -5.57 19.96 -1.55
N GLU A 174 -5.46 19.73 -0.24
CA GLU A 174 -4.39 20.30 0.57
C GLU A 174 -3.03 19.67 0.22
N LEU A 175 -2.95 18.37 -0.02
CA LEU A 175 -1.73 17.70 -0.47
C LEU A 175 -1.23 18.30 -1.80
N ASN A 176 -2.12 18.48 -2.77
CA ASN A 176 -1.76 19.06 -4.07
C ASN A 176 -1.32 20.52 -4.00
N LYS A 177 -1.66 21.25 -2.93
CA LYS A 177 -1.16 22.61 -2.68
C LYS A 177 0.25 22.59 -2.09
N VAL A 178 0.50 21.72 -1.09
CA VAL A 178 1.78 21.71 -0.38
C VAL A 178 2.86 20.92 -1.12
N LEU A 179 2.45 19.90 -1.88
CA LEU A 179 3.37 19.05 -2.64
C LEU A 179 2.81 18.76 -4.04
N PRO A 180 2.92 19.73 -4.98
CA PRO A 180 2.38 19.57 -6.33
C PRO A 180 3.20 18.61 -7.21
N LYS A 181 4.47 18.36 -6.87
CA LYS A 181 5.40 17.53 -7.62
C LYS A 181 6.45 16.92 -6.69
N VAL A 182 6.92 15.73 -7.04
CA VAL A 182 8.11 15.07 -6.47
C VAL A 182 8.97 14.59 -7.63
N THR A 183 10.29 14.68 -7.49
CA THR A 183 11.24 14.17 -8.47
C THR A 183 11.71 12.78 -8.06
N LEU A 184 11.77 11.86 -9.02
CA LEU A 184 12.26 10.51 -8.79
C LEU A 184 13.75 10.54 -8.39
N GLY A 185 14.07 10.01 -7.20
CA GLY A 185 15.45 9.93 -6.71
C GLY A 185 16.00 11.21 -6.06
N GLU A 186 15.22 12.26 -5.92
CA GLU A 186 15.61 13.46 -5.17
C GLU A 186 15.74 13.14 -3.67
N ASN A 187 16.87 13.49 -3.05
CA ASN A 187 17.15 13.28 -1.62
C ASN A 187 16.40 14.28 -0.74
#